data_666bb31ade94b3fcf7e5a32678519a2e
#
_entry.id   666bb31ade94b3fcf7e5a32678519a2e
#
_cell.length_a   1.000
_cell.length_b   1.000
_cell.length_c   1.000
_cell.angle_alpha   90.00
_cell.angle_beta   90.00
_cell.angle_gamma   90.00
#
_symmetry.space_group_name_H-M   'P 1'
#
loop_
_entity.id
_entity.type
_entity.pdbx_description
1 polymer ?
#
loop_
_entity_poly.entity_id
_entity_poly.type
_entity_poly.pdbx_seq_one_letter_code
_entity_poly.pdbx_strand_id
1 'polypeptide(L)' 'MRECGFRDSLISEYLRLGAELQSAEAQLPGIANRPEQGPLLETMIRLRVEYHCMRRRLVEHCQQHGC' A
#
# COMPACT_ATOMS: atom_id res chain seq x y z
N MET A 1 1.99 25.03 17.05
CA MET A 1 1.09 24.12 16.32
C MET A 1 1.86 23.16 15.44
N ARG A 2 1.57 21.92 15.55
CA ARG A 2 2.26 20.90 14.80
C ARG A 2 1.63 20.69 13.43
N GLU A 3 2.50 20.61 12.44
CA GLU A 3 2.07 20.36 11.08
C GLU A 3 1.97 18.86 10.83
N CYS A 4 0.79 18.38 10.49
CA CYS A 4 0.59 16.98 10.16
C CYS A 4 0.10 16.77 8.73
N GLY A 5 0.30 17.76 7.87
CA GLY A 5 -0.06 17.61 6.46
C GLY A 5 0.70 16.50 5.78
N PHE A 6 1.96 16.32 6.16
CA PHE A 6 2.76 15.23 5.63
C PHE A 6 2.16 13.87 6.03
N ARG A 7 1.68 13.78 7.27
CA ARG A 7 1.02 12.55 7.72
C ARG A 7 -0.24 12.28 6.90
N ASP A 8 -1.01 13.33 6.60
CA ASP A 8 -2.23 13.16 5.82
C ASP A 8 -1.90 12.65 4.42
N SER A 9 -0.82 13.14 3.83
CA SER A 9 -0.37 12.64 2.53
C SER A 9 0.03 11.17 2.62
N LEU A 10 0.74 10.79 3.67
CA LEU A 10 1.15 9.40 3.87
C LEU A 10 -0.06 8.50 4.05
N ILE A 11 -1.05 8.95 4.81
CA ILE A 11 -2.26 8.17 5.01
C ILE A 11 -3.01 7.97 3.70
N SER A 12 -3.11 9.01 2.89
CA SER A 12 -3.78 8.91 1.59
C SER A 12 -3.09 7.87 0.70
N GLU A 13 -1.75 7.92 0.64
CA GLU A 13 -1.00 6.96 -0.15
C GLU A 13 -1.16 5.54 0.40
N TYR A 14 -1.14 5.42 1.70
CA TYR A 14 -1.30 4.13 2.36
C TYR A 14 -2.65 3.50 2.01
N LEU A 15 -3.72 4.31 2.10
CA LEU A 15 -5.05 3.83 1.78
C LEU A 15 -5.18 3.48 0.29
N ARG A 16 -4.56 4.28 -0.58
CA ARG A 16 -4.58 4.00 -2.01
C ARG A 16 -3.89 2.68 -2.32
N LEU A 17 -2.72 2.46 -1.72
CA LEU A 17 -1.98 1.21 -1.93
C LEU A 17 -2.77 0.01 -1.42
N GLY A 18 -3.43 0.15 -0.27
CA GLY A 18 -4.27 -0.91 0.26
C GLY A 18 -5.42 -1.24 -0.67
N ALA A 19 -6.06 -0.22 -1.24
CA ALA A 19 -7.15 -0.44 -2.17
C ALA A 19 -6.68 -1.12 -3.44
N GLU A 20 -5.51 -0.70 -3.96
CA GLU A 20 -4.95 -1.33 -5.16
C GLU A 20 -4.60 -2.79 -4.89
N LEU A 21 -4.04 -3.07 -3.72
CA LEU A 21 -3.69 -4.44 -3.35
C LEU A 21 -4.93 -5.31 -3.25
N GLN A 22 -5.99 -4.81 -2.61
CA GLN A 22 -7.24 -5.54 -2.51
C GLN A 22 -7.83 -5.81 -3.88
N SER A 23 -7.78 -4.82 -4.77
CA SER A 23 -8.28 -4.99 -6.12
C SER A 23 -7.52 -6.07 -6.86
N ALA A 24 -6.20 -6.09 -6.71
CA ALA A 24 -5.37 -7.12 -7.35
C ALA A 24 -5.69 -8.50 -6.79
N GLU A 25 -5.85 -8.60 -5.47
CA GLU A 25 -6.19 -9.87 -4.84
C GLU A 25 -7.54 -10.38 -5.31
N ALA A 26 -8.49 -9.48 -5.52
CA ALA A 26 -9.82 -9.86 -5.99
C ALA A 26 -9.79 -10.39 -7.41
N GLN A 27 -8.82 -9.95 -8.23
CA GLN A 27 -8.70 -10.41 -9.60
C GLN A 27 -8.05 -11.79 -9.72
N LEU A 28 -7.30 -12.19 -8.71
CA LEU A 28 -6.48 -13.39 -8.79
C LEU A 28 -7.29 -14.66 -9.10
N PRO A 29 -8.44 -14.91 -8.43
CA PRO A 29 -9.20 -16.13 -8.73
C PRO A 29 -9.68 -16.19 -10.18
N GLY A 30 -9.94 -15.02 -10.77
CA GLY A 30 -10.44 -14.98 -12.15
C GLY A 30 -9.39 -15.27 -13.20
N ILE A 31 -8.10 -15.14 -12.86
CA ILE A 31 -7.03 -15.37 -13.81
C ILE A 31 -6.07 -16.47 -13.35
N ALA A 32 -6.52 -17.29 -12.40
CA ALA A 32 -5.71 -18.43 -11.94
C ALA A 32 -5.44 -19.35 -13.13
N ASN A 33 -4.16 -19.77 -13.26
CA ASN A 33 -3.70 -20.63 -14.34
C ASN A 33 -3.74 -19.96 -15.72
N ARG A 34 -3.78 -18.61 -15.75
CA ARG A 34 -3.71 -17.86 -17.00
C ARG A 34 -2.38 -17.13 -17.09
N PRO A 35 -1.97 -16.73 -18.31
CA PRO A 35 -0.72 -15.98 -18.45
C PRO A 35 -0.68 -14.68 -17.65
N GLU A 36 -1.83 -14.07 -17.40
CA GLU A 36 -1.91 -12.82 -16.65
C GLU A 36 -1.58 -12.99 -15.18
N GLN A 37 -1.59 -14.22 -14.68
CA GLN A 37 -1.35 -14.47 -13.26
C GLN A 37 0.04 -14.03 -12.84
N GLY A 38 1.06 -14.33 -13.66
CA GLY A 38 2.44 -13.98 -13.32
C GLY A 38 2.62 -12.49 -13.12
N PRO A 39 2.25 -11.64 -14.11
CA PRO A 39 2.36 -10.20 -13.94
C PRO A 39 1.54 -9.66 -12.78
N LEU A 40 0.36 -10.21 -12.54
CA LEU A 40 -0.46 -9.78 -11.42
C LEU A 40 0.21 -10.09 -10.09
N LEU A 41 0.80 -11.29 -9.96
CA LEU A 41 1.51 -11.65 -8.74
C LEU A 41 2.69 -10.73 -8.49
N GLU A 42 3.43 -10.38 -9.54
CA GLU A 42 4.54 -9.43 -9.40
C GLU A 42 4.05 -8.07 -8.93
N THR A 43 2.95 -7.61 -9.49
CA THR A 43 2.34 -6.36 -9.08
C THR A 43 1.92 -6.42 -7.62
N MET A 44 1.33 -7.54 -7.20
CA MET A 44 0.91 -7.70 -5.81
C MET A 44 2.09 -7.67 -4.86
N ILE A 45 3.20 -8.31 -5.23
CA ILE A 45 4.40 -8.29 -4.39
C ILE A 45 4.91 -6.87 -4.24
N ARG A 46 5.00 -6.12 -5.34
CA ARG A 46 5.46 -4.75 -5.30
C ARG A 46 4.54 -3.87 -4.45
N LEU A 47 3.22 -4.00 -4.65
CA LEU A 47 2.26 -3.22 -3.88
C LEU A 47 2.36 -3.54 -2.40
N ARG A 48 2.57 -4.81 -2.07
CA ARG A 48 2.68 -5.23 -0.67
C ARG A 48 3.92 -4.62 -0.02
N VAL A 49 5.05 -4.60 -0.74
CA VAL A 49 6.26 -3.98 -0.22
C VAL A 49 6.05 -2.49 0.00
N GLU A 50 5.46 -1.80 -0.99
CA GLU A 50 5.21 -0.37 -0.87
C GLU A 50 4.23 -0.07 0.27
N TYR A 51 3.23 -0.92 0.44
CA TYR A 51 2.25 -0.77 1.50
C TYR A 51 2.93 -0.84 2.87
N HIS A 52 3.79 -1.82 3.07
CA HIS A 52 4.50 -1.96 4.33
C HIS A 52 5.49 -0.82 4.56
N CYS A 53 6.17 -0.37 3.52
CA CYS A 53 7.08 0.76 3.62
C CYS A 53 6.32 2.03 4.03
N MET A 54 5.14 2.25 3.46
CA MET A 54 4.34 3.40 3.78
C MET A 54 3.85 3.34 5.23
N ARG A 55 3.46 2.16 5.66
CA ARG A 55 3.03 1.96 7.04
C ARG A 55 4.18 2.29 8.02
N ARG A 56 5.38 1.84 7.68
CA ARG A 56 6.54 2.13 8.51
C ARG A 56 6.79 3.64 8.60
N ARG A 57 6.69 4.33 7.46
CA ARG A 57 6.87 5.77 7.43
C ARG A 57 5.86 6.48 8.31
N LEU A 58 4.60 6.03 8.28
CA LEU A 58 3.56 6.61 9.12
C LEU A 58 3.89 6.44 10.59
N VAL A 59 4.29 5.22 10.98
CA VAL A 59 4.61 4.95 12.38
C VAL A 59 5.78 5.79 12.83
N GLU A 60 6.83 5.87 12.01
CA GLU A 60 8.00 6.66 12.35
C GLU A 60 7.67 8.15 12.46
N HIS A 61 6.85 8.64 11.54
CA HIS A 61 6.45 10.04 11.57
C HIS A 61 5.67 10.36 12.85
N CYS A 62 4.74 9.48 13.22
CA CYS A 62 3.96 9.67 14.42
C CYS A 62 4.83 9.63 15.68
N GLN A 63 5.82 8.75 15.69
CA GLN A 63 6.73 8.67 16.83
C GLN A 63 7.60 9.91 16.97
N GLN A 64 8.05 10.46 15.84
CA GLN A 64 8.92 11.62 15.84
C GLN A 64 8.18 12.90 16.15
N HIS A 65 6.96 13.02 15.69
CA HIS A 65 6.23 14.29 15.76
C HIS A 65 5.02 14.26 16.69
N GLY A 66 4.70 13.11 17.24
CA GLY A 66 3.57 13.01 18.13
C GLY A 66 2.24 13.13 17.42
N CYS A 67 2.22 12.92 16.11
CA CYS A 67 0.96 12.95 15.37
C CYS A 67 0.29 11.57 15.36
#